data_4066513b1ff0cd94881fb4c86236310d
#
_entry.id   4066513b1ff0cd94881fb4c86236310d
#
_cell.length_a   1.000
_cell.length_b   1.000
_cell.length_c   1.000
_cell.angle_alpha   90.00
_cell.angle_beta   90.00
_cell.angle_gamma   90.00
#
_symmetry.space_group_name_H-M   'P 1'
#
loop_
_entity.id
_entity.type
_entity.pdbx_description
1 polymer ?
#
loop_
_entity_poly.entity_id
_entity_poly.type
_entity_poly.pdbx_seq_one_letter_code
_entity_poly.pdbx_strand_id
1 'polypeptide(L)'
;MTIEEIKSVSIYQWMKENDYGDGIRKGKSIFYCSPLRSESSPSFAVNTKENLWYDFGSGIGGNLINLVERLNPTWSEHQVLSFLQRQIEEKKLLYSKDYNAVLREEEKKRQWLEEKRKETSESINQETFVEMIVPLSHPVLLDYIAKRGICIRIAQRFCKEVHYTFRGRRYYSIAFTNEANGMEARNVFCKRCIGKKSISVIHTESSSQQQCCVFEGYFDLLSFLTMQSEMPDNDVSIKGTFDYFVLNGVGEVKRLIPFLNEYTRIYCYLDNDNAGKNATKSILTVYGDNVVDESYRYRDYNDLNDFLMAMHR
;
A
#
# COMPACT_ATOMS: atom_id res chain seq x y z
N MET A 1 5.32 -14.03 34.11
CA MET A 1 5.14 -13.32 32.82
C MET A 1 5.60 -14.20 31.68
N THR A 2 4.85 -14.29 30.59
CA THR A 2 5.21 -15.07 29.40
C THR A 2 6.17 -14.31 28.48
N ILE A 3 6.87 -15.04 27.60
CA ILE A 3 7.74 -14.42 26.59
C ILE A 3 6.95 -13.48 25.67
N GLU A 4 5.71 -13.84 25.33
CA GLU A 4 4.84 -13.00 24.49
C GLU A 4 4.42 -11.71 25.21
N GLU A 5 4.18 -11.74 26.50
CA GLU A 5 3.92 -10.54 27.30
C GLU A 5 5.14 -9.61 27.31
N ILE A 6 6.35 -10.16 27.42
CA ILE A 6 7.59 -9.36 27.36
C ILE A 6 7.78 -8.73 25.96
N LYS A 7 7.54 -9.50 24.88
CA LYS A 7 7.62 -8.99 23.50
C LYS A 7 6.58 -7.90 23.21
N SER A 8 5.46 -7.89 23.92
CA SER A 8 4.41 -6.88 23.76
C SER A 8 4.75 -5.52 24.38
N VAL A 9 5.76 -5.46 25.23
CA VAL A 9 6.21 -4.20 25.84
C VAL A 9 6.76 -3.26 24.76
N SER A 10 6.33 -2.01 24.78
CA SER A 10 6.74 -1.01 23.79
C SER A 10 8.25 -0.73 23.89
N ILE A 11 8.98 -1.03 22.79
CA ILE A 11 10.42 -0.72 22.68
C ILE A 11 10.66 0.78 22.83
N TYR A 12 9.82 1.62 22.22
CA TYR A 12 9.92 3.08 22.35
C TYR A 12 9.83 3.52 23.80
N GLN A 13 8.83 3.03 24.53
CA GLN A 13 8.64 3.38 25.93
C GLN A 13 9.80 2.87 26.78
N TRP A 14 10.23 1.62 26.54
CA TRP A 14 11.38 1.04 27.24
C TRP A 14 12.66 1.85 27.02
N MET A 15 12.94 2.29 25.79
CA MET A 15 14.09 3.14 25.49
C MET A 15 14.02 4.49 26.20
N LYS A 16 12.86 5.13 26.20
CA LYS A 16 12.64 6.41 26.88
C LYS A 16 12.93 6.30 28.37
N GLU A 17 12.51 5.22 29.01
CA GLU A 17 12.69 4.99 30.44
C GLU A 17 14.07 4.48 30.84
N ASN A 18 14.87 4.06 29.86
CA ASN A 18 16.27 3.68 30.06
C ASN A 18 17.23 4.75 29.52
N ASP A 19 16.81 6.04 29.53
CA ASP A 19 17.61 7.23 29.24
C ASP A 19 18.12 7.37 27.79
N TYR A 20 17.50 6.67 26.82
CA TYR A 20 17.82 6.86 25.39
C TYR A 20 17.10 8.08 24.78
N GLY A 21 16.27 8.78 25.55
CA GLY A 21 15.53 9.99 25.15
C GLY A 21 14.32 9.70 24.26
N ASP A 22 13.77 10.77 23.66
CA ASP A 22 12.53 10.68 22.85
C ASP A 22 12.79 10.32 21.37
N GLY A 23 14.04 10.39 20.91
CA GLY A 23 14.41 10.15 19.52
C GLY A 23 13.81 11.16 18.52
N ILE A 24 14.03 10.93 17.24
CA ILE A 24 13.50 11.76 16.15
C ILE A 24 12.42 11.00 15.41
N ARG A 25 11.17 11.44 15.50
CA ARG A 25 10.04 10.78 14.82
C ARG A 25 10.05 11.05 13.32
N LYS A 26 10.04 9.98 12.53
CA LYS A 26 9.87 10.01 11.07
C LYS A 26 8.79 8.98 10.67
N GLY A 27 7.57 9.46 10.42
CA GLY A 27 6.43 8.59 10.10
C GLY A 27 6.08 7.62 11.23
N LYS A 28 6.15 6.32 10.95
CA LYS A 28 5.84 5.22 11.90
C LYS A 28 7.03 4.82 12.75
N SER A 29 8.21 5.38 12.50
CA SER A 29 9.46 5.02 13.19
C SER A 29 10.02 6.21 13.95
N ILE A 30 10.72 5.89 15.03
CA ILE A 30 11.49 6.84 15.83
C ILE A 30 12.96 6.46 15.69
N PHE A 31 13.77 7.43 15.31
CA PHE A 31 15.19 7.25 15.04
C PHE A 31 16.03 7.74 16.22
N TYR A 32 17.03 6.95 16.59
CA TYR A 32 18.01 7.22 17.63
C TYR A 32 19.42 7.06 17.05
N CYS A 33 20.42 7.66 17.69
CA CYS A 33 21.78 7.16 17.58
C CYS A 33 21.81 5.76 18.15
N SER A 34 22.52 4.84 17.50
CA SER A 34 22.50 3.43 17.89
C SER A 34 22.99 3.23 19.33
N PRO A 35 22.21 2.53 20.18
CA PRO A 35 22.67 2.16 21.51
C PRO A 35 23.71 1.04 21.48
N LEU A 36 23.94 0.42 20.32
CA LEU A 36 24.84 -0.74 20.14
C LEU A 36 26.23 -0.33 19.67
N ARG A 37 26.41 0.91 19.22
CA ARG A 37 27.67 1.44 18.67
C ARG A 37 27.71 2.96 18.73
N SER A 38 28.91 3.54 18.62
CA SER A 38 29.07 4.99 18.55
C SER A 38 28.80 5.50 17.14
N GLU A 39 27.93 6.51 16.99
CA GLU A 39 27.63 7.19 15.73
C GLU A 39 27.23 8.64 15.96
N SER A 40 27.35 9.47 14.91
CA SER A 40 26.99 10.90 14.97
C SER A 40 25.64 11.22 14.31
N SER A 41 25.05 10.26 13.59
CA SER A 41 23.78 10.44 12.89
C SER A 41 22.82 9.32 13.26
N PRO A 42 21.55 9.62 13.58
CA PRO A 42 20.57 8.61 13.97
C PRO A 42 20.30 7.59 12.86
N SER A 43 20.65 6.33 13.11
CA SER A 43 20.43 5.20 12.19
C SER A 43 19.78 3.98 12.86
N PHE A 44 19.48 4.05 14.15
CA PHE A 44 18.71 3.03 14.85
C PHE A 44 17.22 3.40 14.83
N ALA A 45 16.39 2.61 14.20
CA ALA A 45 14.96 2.88 14.03
C ALA A 45 14.11 1.95 14.90
N VAL A 46 13.14 2.51 15.61
CA VAL A 46 12.09 1.76 16.32
C VAL A 46 10.76 1.98 15.61
N ASN A 47 10.21 0.93 15.02
CA ASN A 47 8.87 0.92 14.44
C ASN A 47 7.84 0.75 15.56
N THR A 48 7.13 1.83 15.89
CA THR A 48 6.18 1.84 17.01
C THR A 48 4.90 1.06 16.74
N LYS A 49 4.58 0.76 15.47
CA LYS A 49 3.40 -0.02 15.09
C LYS A 49 3.65 -1.52 15.20
N GLU A 50 4.82 -1.96 14.72
CA GLU A 50 5.19 -3.39 14.71
C GLU A 50 5.93 -3.80 15.98
N ASN A 51 6.31 -2.82 16.80
CA ASN A 51 7.12 -3.01 18.02
C ASN A 51 8.43 -3.75 17.73
N LEU A 52 9.13 -3.34 16.67
CA LEU A 52 10.41 -3.89 16.24
C LEU A 52 11.42 -2.76 16.10
N TRP A 53 12.70 -3.09 16.29
CA TRP A 53 13.80 -2.19 16.02
C TRP A 53 14.68 -2.68 14.88
N TYR A 54 15.37 -1.77 14.24
CA TYR A 54 16.37 -2.06 13.20
C TYR A 54 17.49 -1.04 13.25
N ASP A 55 18.74 -1.51 13.31
CA ASP A 55 19.95 -0.69 13.21
C ASP A 55 20.49 -0.76 11.77
N PHE A 56 20.28 0.31 11.01
CA PHE A 56 20.72 0.41 9.62
C PHE A 56 22.26 0.37 9.46
N GLY A 57 23.00 0.77 10.50
CA GLY A 57 24.45 0.77 10.44
C GLY A 57 25.08 -0.61 10.62
N SER A 58 24.44 -1.49 11.39
CA SER A 58 24.91 -2.87 11.62
C SER A 58 24.12 -3.91 10.83
N GLY A 59 22.96 -3.53 10.22
CA GLY A 59 22.11 -4.44 9.44
C GLY A 59 21.36 -5.46 10.29
N ILE A 60 21.18 -5.22 11.59
CA ILE A 60 20.52 -6.13 12.53
C ILE A 60 19.26 -5.49 13.12
N GLY A 61 18.31 -6.34 13.53
CA GLY A 61 17.07 -5.89 14.12
C GLY A 61 16.40 -6.99 14.97
N GLY A 62 15.26 -6.65 15.58
CA GLY A 62 14.52 -7.61 16.38
C GLY A 62 13.45 -6.98 17.27
N ASN A 63 13.00 -7.75 18.27
CA ASN A 63 12.10 -7.32 19.32
C ASN A 63 12.86 -6.81 20.57
N LEU A 64 12.15 -6.48 21.64
CA LEU A 64 12.75 -5.98 22.89
C LEU A 64 13.77 -6.95 23.50
N ILE A 65 13.49 -8.26 23.48
CA ILE A 65 14.40 -9.27 24.04
C ILE A 65 15.73 -9.22 23.28
N ASN A 66 15.68 -9.23 21.94
CA ASN A 66 16.89 -9.14 21.11
C ASN A 66 17.66 -7.83 21.33
N LEU A 67 16.98 -6.72 21.60
CA LEU A 67 17.66 -5.46 21.91
C LEU A 67 18.46 -5.58 23.23
N VAL A 68 17.84 -6.10 24.28
CA VAL A 68 18.50 -6.24 25.57
C VAL A 68 19.63 -7.27 25.55
N GLU A 69 19.49 -8.35 24.77
CA GLU A 69 20.58 -9.31 24.49
C GLU A 69 21.79 -8.61 23.85
N ARG A 70 21.54 -7.78 22.85
CA ARG A 70 22.63 -7.04 22.16
C ARG A 70 23.30 -5.99 23.05
N LEU A 71 22.54 -5.36 23.91
CA LEU A 71 23.07 -4.41 24.90
C LEU A 71 23.91 -5.10 25.99
N ASN A 72 23.67 -6.40 26.24
CA ASN A 72 24.33 -7.18 27.28
C ASN A 72 24.85 -8.52 26.71
N PRO A 73 25.88 -8.49 25.87
CA PRO A 73 26.34 -9.68 25.12
C PRO A 73 26.89 -10.82 25.99
N THR A 74 27.15 -10.56 27.27
CA THR A 74 27.61 -11.57 28.22
C THR A 74 26.49 -12.23 29.01
N TRP A 75 25.24 -11.74 28.87
CA TRP A 75 24.12 -12.30 29.60
C TRP A 75 23.55 -13.53 28.88
N SER A 76 23.14 -14.53 29.68
CA SER A 76 22.35 -15.64 29.16
C SER A 76 20.91 -15.19 28.88
N GLU A 77 20.20 -15.91 28.03
CA GLU A 77 18.78 -15.66 27.73
C GLU A 77 17.94 -15.58 29.02
N HIS A 78 18.19 -16.46 29.98
CA HIS A 78 17.52 -16.45 31.28
C HIS A 78 17.77 -15.15 32.05
N GLN A 79 18.98 -14.57 32.00
CA GLN A 79 19.31 -13.32 32.67
C GLN A 79 18.59 -12.13 32.00
N VAL A 80 18.52 -12.13 30.66
CA VAL A 80 17.78 -11.12 29.89
C VAL A 80 16.30 -11.15 30.25
N LEU A 81 15.69 -12.33 30.23
CA LEU A 81 14.26 -12.49 30.56
C LEU A 81 13.96 -12.09 32.02
N SER A 82 14.81 -12.50 32.97
CA SER A 82 14.65 -12.16 34.40
C SER A 82 14.80 -10.64 34.63
N PHE A 83 15.73 -10.00 33.92
CA PHE A 83 15.91 -8.55 33.98
C PHE A 83 14.68 -7.81 33.46
N LEU A 84 14.17 -8.19 32.26
CA LEU A 84 12.98 -7.60 31.68
C LEU A 84 11.74 -7.82 32.55
N GLN A 85 11.56 -9.04 33.08
CA GLN A 85 10.45 -9.34 33.99
C GLN A 85 10.46 -8.43 35.21
N ARG A 86 11.62 -8.28 35.86
CA ARG A 86 11.76 -7.41 37.02
C ARG A 86 11.46 -5.95 36.67
N GLN A 87 12.04 -5.41 35.60
CA GLN A 87 11.78 -4.05 35.16
C GLN A 87 10.31 -3.80 34.86
N ILE A 88 9.65 -4.75 34.18
CA ILE A 88 8.23 -4.62 33.83
C ILE A 88 7.36 -4.71 35.09
N GLU A 89 7.68 -5.57 36.07
CA GLU A 89 6.93 -5.71 37.31
C GLU A 89 7.08 -4.49 38.22
N GLU A 90 8.27 -3.93 38.32
CA GLU A 90 8.51 -2.69 39.06
C GLU A 90 7.76 -1.49 38.45
N LYS A 91 7.57 -1.48 37.14
CA LYS A 91 6.94 -0.38 36.38
C LYS A 91 5.47 -0.64 36.01
N LYS A 92 4.90 -1.82 36.24
CA LYS A 92 3.53 -2.21 35.88
C LYS A 92 2.45 -1.21 36.36
N LEU A 93 2.65 -0.53 37.46
CA LEU A 93 1.72 0.50 37.96
C LEU A 93 1.74 1.78 37.10
N LEU A 94 2.83 2.07 36.41
CA LEU A 94 3.00 3.24 35.53
C LEU A 94 2.47 2.93 34.10
N TYR A 95 2.75 1.74 33.57
CA TYR A 95 2.35 1.34 32.20
C TYR A 95 0.86 1.12 32.03
N SER A 96 0.14 0.61 33.04
CA SER A 96 -1.27 0.25 32.89
C SER A 96 -2.23 1.45 32.77
N LYS A 97 -1.87 2.61 33.29
CA LYS A 97 -2.69 3.83 33.21
C LYS A 97 -2.39 4.68 31.98
N ASP A 98 -1.11 4.87 31.64
CA ASP A 98 -0.72 5.75 30.53
C ASP A 98 -0.79 5.05 29.16
N TYR A 99 -0.42 3.77 29.06
CA TYR A 99 -0.45 3.03 27.80
C TYR A 99 -1.88 2.88 27.25
N ASN A 100 -2.84 2.56 28.11
CA ASN A 100 -4.25 2.50 27.72
C ASN A 100 -4.83 3.90 27.37
N ALA A 101 -4.30 4.98 27.94
CA ALA A 101 -4.67 6.33 27.57
C ALA A 101 -4.10 6.71 26.20
N VAL A 102 -2.83 6.40 25.92
CA VAL A 102 -2.17 6.64 24.64
C VAL A 102 -2.82 5.82 23.52
N LEU A 103 -3.13 4.53 23.75
CA LEU A 103 -3.85 3.70 22.79
C LEU A 103 -5.26 4.25 22.50
N ARG A 104 -5.98 4.73 23.50
CA ARG A 104 -7.30 5.37 23.32
C ARG A 104 -7.21 6.69 22.57
N GLU A 105 -6.16 7.49 22.79
CA GLU A 105 -5.94 8.72 22.01
C GLU A 105 -5.54 8.41 20.57
N GLU A 106 -4.69 7.42 20.33
CA GLU A 106 -4.33 7.00 18.97
C GLU A 106 -5.52 6.38 18.23
N GLU A 107 -6.37 5.60 18.90
CA GLU A 107 -7.63 5.10 18.32
C GLU A 107 -8.62 6.22 18.03
N LYS A 108 -8.82 7.17 18.95
CA LYS A 108 -9.65 8.36 18.71
C LYS A 108 -9.12 9.20 17.56
N LYS A 109 -7.80 9.40 17.46
CA LYS A 109 -7.16 10.14 16.37
C LYS A 109 -7.32 9.40 15.04
N ARG A 110 -7.23 8.06 15.03
CA ARG A 110 -7.45 7.24 13.84
C ARG A 110 -8.92 7.30 13.40
N GLN A 111 -9.87 7.16 14.33
CA GLN A 111 -11.30 7.29 14.06
C GLN A 111 -11.65 8.68 13.53
N TRP A 112 -11.14 9.74 14.16
CA TRP A 112 -11.33 11.11 13.70
C TRP A 112 -10.75 11.35 12.29
N LEU A 113 -9.56 10.79 11.97
CA LEU A 113 -8.98 10.87 10.63
C LEU A 113 -9.79 10.07 9.59
N GLU A 114 -10.35 8.94 9.97
CA GLU A 114 -11.25 8.16 9.10
C GLU A 114 -12.59 8.89 8.87
N GLU A 115 -13.16 9.47 9.90
CA GLU A 115 -14.37 10.31 9.80
C GLU A 115 -14.10 11.53 8.91
N LYS A 116 -13.00 12.23 9.13
CA LYS A 116 -12.58 13.38 8.28
C LYS A 116 -12.34 12.97 6.83
N ARG A 117 -11.79 11.79 6.57
CA ARG A 117 -11.65 11.26 5.20
C ARG A 117 -13.01 10.95 4.57
N LYS A 118 -13.95 10.39 5.35
CA LYS A 118 -15.32 10.13 4.88
C LYS A 118 -16.06 11.44 4.60
N GLU A 119 -16.05 12.39 5.54
CA GLU A 119 -16.66 13.72 5.35
C GLU A 119 -16.08 14.45 4.12
N THR A 120 -14.74 14.38 3.92
CA THR A 120 -14.10 15.01 2.78
C THR A 120 -14.49 14.31 1.46
N SER A 121 -14.59 12.99 1.44
CA SER A 121 -15.01 12.25 0.23
C SER A 121 -16.51 12.46 -0.06
N GLU A 122 -17.36 12.55 0.95
CA GLU A 122 -18.78 12.84 0.80
C GLU A 122 -19.01 14.29 0.33
N SER A 123 -18.28 15.27 0.88
CA SER A 123 -18.38 16.66 0.44
C SER A 123 -17.87 16.85 -0.99
N ILE A 124 -16.80 16.16 -1.40
CA ILE A 124 -16.31 16.19 -2.78
C ILE A 124 -17.34 15.58 -3.74
N ASN A 125 -18.01 14.51 -3.35
CA ASN A 125 -19.06 13.89 -4.18
C ASN A 125 -20.32 14.77 -4.28
N GLN A 126 -20.69 15.49 -3.21
CA GLN A 126 -21.81 16.44 -3.23
C GLN A 126 -21.53 17.67 -4.13
N GLU A 127 -20.26 18.05 -4.31
CA GLU A 127 -19.86 19.15 -5.21
C GLU A 127 -19.62 18.72 -6.66
N THR A 128 -19.69 17.38 -6.96
CA THR A 128 -19.42 16.83 -8.28
C THR A 128 -20.73 16.41 -8.96
N PHE A 129 -21.07 17.03 -10.07
CA PHE A 129 -22.21 16.69 -10.90
C PHE A 129 -21.74 16.14 -12.25
N VAL A 130 -22.07 14.87 -12.54
CA VAL A 130 -21.76 14.24 -13.83
C VAL A 130 -22.79 14.74 -14.87
N GLU A 131 -22.30 15.39 -15.91
CA GLU A 131 -23.13 15.94 -17.00
C GLU A 131 -23.39 14.85 -18.06
N MET A 132 -22.35 14.16 -18.49
CA MET A 132 -22.45 13.08 -19.49
C MET A 132 -21.30 12.09 -19.39
N ILE A 133 -21.55 10.86 -19.83
CA ILE A 133 -20.56 9.81 -20.02
C ILE A 133 -20.69 9.34 -21.47
N VAL A 134 -19.61 9.44 -22.25
CA VAL A 134 -19.60 9.13 -23.68
C VAL A 134 -18.42 8.23 -24.03
N PRO A 135 -18.38 7.61 -25.22
CA PRO A 135 -17.18 6.92 -25.70
C PRO A 135 -15.97 7.85 -25.69
N LEU A 136 -14.81 7.33 -25.28
CA LEU A 136 -13.56 8.09 -25.21
C LEU A 136 -13.12 8.54 -26.59
N SER A 137 -13.22 9.84 -26.88
CA SER A 137 -12.94 10.41 -28.20
C SER A 137 -12.30 11.80 -28.17
N HIS A 138 -12.31 12.48 -27.03
CA HIS A 138 -11.79 13.85 -26.92
C HIS A 138 -10.28 13.91 -27.22
N PRO A 139 -9.83 14.75 -28.22
CA PRO A 139 -8.45 14.72 -28.69
C PRO A 139 -7.40 14.92 -27.60
N VAL A 140 -7.66 15.81 -26.61
CA VAL A 140 -6.73 16.07 -25.49
C VAL A 140 -6.59 14.84 -24.58
N LEU A 141 -7.65 14.06 -24.39
CA LEU A 141 -7.60 12.82 -23.61
C LEU A 141 -6.89 11.71 -24.36
N LEU A 142 -7.10 11.62 -25.67
CA LEU A 142 -6.39 10.66 -26.54
C LEU A 142 -4.89 10.98 -26.62
N ASP A 143 -4.53 12.26 -26.74
CA ASP A 143 -3.13 12.71 -26.69
C ASP A 143 -2.48 12.36 -25.33
N TYR A 144 -3.22 12.55 -24.24
CA TYR A 144 -2.73 12.15 -22.91
C TYR A 144 -2.48 10.63 -22.81
N ILE A 145 -3.38 9.80 -23.34
CA ILE A 145 -3.23 8.33 -23.42
C ILE A 145 -1.99 7.98 -24.25
N ALA A 146 -1.83 8.58 -25.43
CA ALA A 146 -0.69 8.34 -26.30
C ALA A 146 0.64 8.74 -25.61
N LYS A 147 0.68 9.89 -24.93
CA LYS A 147 1.86 10.32 -24.14
C LYS A 147 2.21 9.38 -22.99
N ARG A 148 1.25 8.59 -22.51
CA ARG A 148 1.46 7.55 -21.50
C ARG A 148 1.85 6.20 -22.13
N GLY A 149 2.12 6.15 -23.45
CA GLY A 149 2.50 4.95 -24.19
C GLY A 149 1.37 3.93 -24.38
N ILE A 150 0.15 4.27 -23.99
CA ILE A 150 -0.99 3.36 -24.01
C ILE A 150 -1.65 3.36 -25.40
N CYS A 151 -1.96 2.18 -25.93
CA CYS A 151 -2.71 2.02 -27.18
C CYS A 151 -4.10 2.64 -27.07
N ILE A 152 -4.41 3.59 -27.97
CA ILE A 152 -5.69 4.32 -27.97
C ILE A 152 -6.88 3.35 -28.09
N ARG A 153 -6.79 2.32 -28.95
CA ARG A 153 -7.87 1.33 -29.14
C ARG A 153 -8.17 0.55 -27.85
N ILE A 154 -7.14 0.22 -27.09
CA ILE A 154 -7.30 -0.44 -25.81
C ILE A 154 -7.95 0.51 -24.80
N ALA A 155 -7.48 1.75 -24.69
CA ALA A 155 -8.10 2.75 -23.82
C ALA A 155 -9.58 2.99 -24.17
N GLN A 156 -9.91 3.10 -25.45
CA GLN A 156 -11.30 3.28 -25.92
C GLN A 156 -12.20 2.08 -25.62
N ARG A 157 -11.65 0.86 -25.60
CA ARG A 157 -12.39 -0.35 -25.25
C ARG A 157 -12.76 -0.41 -23.76
N PHE A 158 -11.87 -0.02 -22.88
CA PHE A 158 -12.02 -0.20 -21.44
C PHE A 158 -12.43 1.07 -20.69
N CYS A 159 -12.26 2.25 -21.29
CA CYS A 159 -12.55 3.53 -20.67
C CYS A 159 -13.66 4.28 -21.40
N LYS A 160 -14.27 5.20 -20.67
CA LYS A 160 -15.21 6.19 -21.18
C LYS A 160 -14.62 7.59 -21.01
N GLU A 161 -15.29 8.56 -21.57
CA GLU A 161 -15.04 9.97 -21.33
C GLU A 161 -16.16 10.49 -20.43
N VAL A 162 -15.82 11.12 -19.32
CA VAL A 162 -16.78 11.74 -18.39
C VAL A 162 -16.63 13.25 -18.42
N HIS A 163 -17.76 13.95 -18.62
CA HIS A 163 -17.88 15.39 -18.45
C HIS A 163 -18.59 15.65 -17.12
N TYR A 164 -18.05 16.51 -16.29
CA TYR A 164 -18.58 16.79 -14.98
C TYR A 164 -18.28 18.21 -14.54
N THR A 165 -19.15 18.73 -13.69
CA THR A 165 -18.94 20.00 -12.99
C THR A 165 -18.45 19.69 -11.56
N PHE A 166 -17.40 20.38 -11.14
CA PHE A 166 -16.89 20.36 -9.79
C PHE A 166 -16.64 21.79 -9.30
N ARG A 167 -17.27 22.18 -8.20
CA ARG A 167 -17.20 23.54 -7.65
C ARG A 167 -17.51 24.63 -8.69
N GLY A 168 -18.55 24.39 -9.50
CA GLY A 168 -19.00 25.33 -10.53
C GLY A 168 -18.11 25.42 -11.79
N ARG A 169 -17.07 24.59 -11.93
CA ARG A 169 -16.22 24.52 -13.11
C ARG A 169 -16.41 23.21 -13.85
N ARG A 170 -16.41 23.27 -15.16
CA ARG A 170 -16.51 22.11 -16.05
C ARG A 170 -15.18 21.43 -16.27
N TYR A 171 -15.19 20.11 -16.22
CA TYR A 171 -14.04 19.25 -16.47
C TYR A 171 -14.44 18.08 -17.37
N TYR A 172 -13.44 17.51 -18.02
CA TYR A 172 -13.55 16.24 -18.71
C TYR A 172 -12.36 15.35 -18.35
N SER A 173 -12.59 14.04 -18.28
CA SER A 173 -11.56 13.09 -17.88
C SER A 173 -11.80 11.73 -18.53
N ILE A 174 -10.74 10.92 -18.62
CA ILE A 174 -10.86 9.49 -18.88
C ILE A 174 -11.47 8.88 -17.62
N ALA A 175 -12.50 8.05 -17.80
CA ALA A 175 -13.22 7.39 -16.72
C ALA A 175 -13.13 5.87 -16.84
N PHE A 176 -12.81 5.22 -15.74
CA PHE A 176 -12.80 3.78 -15.59
C PHE A 176 -13.76 3.39 -14.46
N THR A 177 -14.77 2.59 -14.76
CA THR A 177 -15.84 2.25 -13.81
C THR A 177 -15.39 1.21 -12.78
N ASN A 178 -15.99 1.25 -11.59
CA ASN A 178 -15.74 0.31 -10.52
C ASN A 178 -17.03 -0.42 -10.09
N GLU A 179 -16.88 -1.46 -9.25
CA GLU A 179 -17.97 -2.33 -8.79
C GLU A 179 -19.05 -1.61 -7.95
N ALA A 180 -18.78 -0.41 -7.47
CA ALA A 180 -19.74 0.39 -6.73
C ALA A 180 -20.46 1.46 -7.60
N ASN A 181 -20.41 1.33 -8.94
CA ASN A 181 -20.87 2.31 -9.91
C ASN A 181 -20.22 3.70 -9.77
N GLY A 182 -19.05 3.76 -9.15
CA GLY A 182 -18.17 4.91 -9.17
C GLY A 182 -17.22 4.87 -10.37
N MET A 183 -16.44 5.93 -10.57
CA MET A 183 -15.48 6.04 -11.65
C MET A 183 -14.15 6.59 -11.16
N GLU A 184 -13.05 5.95 -11.55
CA GLU A 184 -11.73 6.55 -11.44
C GLU A 184 -11.52 7.47 -12.65
N ALA A 185 -11.54 8.78 -12.39
CA ALA A 185 -11.42 9.80 -13.41
C ALA A 185 -10.01 10.40 -13.42
N ARG A 186 -9.38 10.46 -14.60
CA ARG A 186 -8.02 10.97 -14.76
C ARG A 186 -7.87 11.83 -16.00
N ASN A 187 -7.17 12.94 -15.87
CA ASN A 187 -6.66 13.74 -16.98
C ASN A 187 -5.25 14.24 -16.62
N VAL A 188 -4.67 15.13 -17.44
CA VAL A 188 -3.32 15.69 -17.23
C VAL A 188 -3.18 16.38 -15.88
N PHE A 189 -4.26 16.99 -15.37
CA PHE A 189 -4.24 17.86 -14.19
C PHE A 189 -4.68 17.18 -12.89
N CYS A 190 -5.46 16.10 -12.97
CA CYS A 190 -6.01 15.48 -11.78
C CYS A 190 -6.29 13.98 -11.92
N LYS A 191 -6.21 13.30 -10.78
CA LYS A 191 -6.72 11.94 -10.55
C LYS A 191 -7.74 12.05 -9.40
N ARG A 192 -8.96 11.55 -9.61
CA ARG A 192 -10.01 11.54 -8.59
C ARG A 192 -10.98 10.37 -8.77
N CYS A 193 -11.65 9.99 -7.70
CA CYS A 193 -12.80 9.12 -7.78
C CYS A 193 -14.08 9.99 -7.84
N ILE A 194 -14.97 9.70 -8.77
CA ILE A 194 -16.30 10.26 -8.89
C ILE A 194 -17.29 9.19 -8.43
N GLY A 195 -18.10 9.49 -7.44
CA GLY A 195 -18.96 8.51 -6.77
C GLY A 195 -18.23 7.68 -5.73
N LYS A 196 -18.69 6.46 -5.49
CA LYS A 196 -18.17 5.58 -4.44
C LYS A 196 -16.91 4.87 -4.93
N LYS A 197 -15.86 4.88 -4.11
CA LYS A 197 -14.61 4.15 -4.39
C LYS A 197 -14.79 2.66 -4.21
N SER A 198 -14.27 1.87 -5.14
CA SER A 198 -14.26 0.41 -5.08
C SER A 198 -13.20 -0.15 -6.03
N ILE A 199 -12.97 -1.46 -5.97
CA ILE A 199 -12.23 -2.19 -6.99
C ILE A 199 -12.98 -2.17 -8.32
N SER A 200 -12.26 -2.41 -9.43
CA SER A 200 -12.88 -2.70 -10.73
C SER A 200 -12.56 -4.13 -11.13
N VAL A 201 -13.51 -4.80 -11.74
CA VAL A 201 -13.40 -6.19 -12.20
C VAL A 201 -13.73 -6.26 -13.68
N ILE A 202 -12.92 -6.99 -14.43
CA ILE A 202 -13.16 -7.29 -15.85
C ILE A 202 -13.07 -8.80 -16.02
N HIS A 203 -14.20 -9.43 -16.27
CA HIS A 203 -14.26 -10.83 -16.63
C HIS A 203 -14.07 -11.00 -18.13
N THR A 204 -13.28 -11.99 -18.54
CA THR A 204 -13.10 -12.36 -19.92
C THR A 204 -13.95 -13.60 -20.26
N GLU A 205 -14.58 -13.63 -21.43
CA GLU A 205 -15.49 -14.71 -21.83
C GLU A 205 -14.84 -16.10 -21.90
N SER A 206 -13.51 -16.16 -21.90
CA SER A 206 -12.72 -17.39 -21.96
C SER A 206 -12.27 -17.89 -20.59
N SER A 207 -12.86 -17.46 -19.49
CA SER A 207 -12.43 -17.76 -18.14
C SER A 207 -12.67 -19.20 -17.66
N SER A 208 -12.45 -20.22 -18.53
CA SER A 208 -12.20 -21.58 -18.09
C SER A 208 -10.86 -21.71 -17.31
N GLN A 209 -10.04 -20.68 -17.35
CA GLN A 209 -8.78 -20.59 -16.63
C GLN A 209 -9.01 -19.77 -15.34
N GLN A 210 -8.98 -20.45 -14.22
CA GLN A 210 -9.02 -19.88 -12.86
C GLN A 210 -7.76 -19.02 -12.58
N GLN A 211 -7.47 -18.06 -13.48
CA GLN A 211 -6.28 -17.20 -13.40
C GLN A 211 -6.69 -15.74 -13.53
N CYS A 212 -6.08 -14.90 -12.71
CA CYS A 212 -6.34 -13.46 -12.78
C CYS A 212 -5.06 -12.63 -12.61
N CYS A 213 -5.13 -11.37 -13.08
CA CYS A 213 -4.11 -10.36 -12.84
C CYS A 213 -4.69 -9.24 -11.98
N VAL A 214 -3.90 -8.78 -11.02
CA VAL A 214 -4.25 -7.69 -10.08
C VAL A 214 -3.34 -6.50 -10.32
N PHE A 215 -3.92 -5.32 -10.51
CA PHE A 215 -3.24 -4.05 -10.76
C PHE A 215 -3.57 -3.02 -9.68
N GLU A 216 -2.64 -2.09 -9.40
CA GLU A 216 -2.93 -1.02 -8.47
C GLU A 216 -3.84 0.06 -9.07
N GLY A 217 -3.57 0.46 -10.31
CA GLY A 217 -4.31 1.46 -11.05
C GLY A 217 -4.73 1.00 -12.44
N TYR A 218 -5.76 1.64 -13.01
CA TYR A 218 -6.24 1.25 -14.34
C TYR A 218 -5.26 1.62 -15.47
N PHE A 219 -4.33 2.57 -15.26
CA PHE A 219 -3.27 2.85 -16.23
C PHE A 219 -2.28 1.69 -16.32
N ASP A 220 -2.03 0.97 -15.24
CA ASP A 220 -1.18 -0.22 -15.22
C ASP A 220 -1.84 -1.38 -15.97
N LEU A 221 -3.15 -1.59 -15.77
CA LEU A 221 -3.92 -2.52 -16.58
C LEU A 221 -3.86 -2.18 -18.08
N LEU A 222 -4.08 -0.90 -18.45
CA LEU A 222 -4.03 -0.48 -19.85
C LEU A 222 -2.62 -0.65 -20.45
N SER A 223 -1.58 -0.44 -19.64
CA SER A 223 -0.19 -0.67 -20.03
C SER A 223 0.09 -2.14 -20.28
N PHE A 224 -0.37 -3.01 -19.39
CA PHE A 224 -0.28 -4.47 -19.54
C PHE A 224 -0.95 -4.94 -20.84
N LEU A 225 -2.18 -4.51 -21.09
CA LEU A 225 -2.94 -4.86 -22.28
C LEU A 225 -2.29 -4.31 -23.56
N THR A 226 -1.69 -3.12 -23.49
CA THR A 226 -0.92 -2.54 -24.59
C THR A 226 0.29 -3.39 -24.92
N MET A 227 1.08 -3.78 -23.93
CA MET A 227 2.24 -4.66 -24.12
C MET A 227 1.84 -6.04 -24.65
N GLN A 228 0.75 -6.62 -24.14
CA GLN A 228 0.23 -7.89 -24.66
C GLN A 228 -0.14 -7.83 -26.14
N SER A 229 -0.76 -6.71 -26.57
CA SER A 229 -1.27 -6.53 -27.94
C SER A 229 -0.22 -6.09 -28.95
N GLU A 230 0.67 -5.18 -28.57
CA GLU A 230 1.57 -4.48 -29.48
C GLU A 230 3.03 -4.90 -29.34
N MET A 231 3.38 -5.59 -28.24
CA MET A 231 4.74 -6.05 -27.94
C MET A 231 4.72 -7.54 -27.56
N PRO A 232 4.38 -8.48 -28.48
CA PRO A 232 4.17 -9.88 -28.14
C PRO A 232 5.41 -10.60 -27.58
N ASP A 233 6.61 -10.05 -27.81
CA ASP A 233 7.88 -10.61 -27.36
C ASP A 233 8.40 -9.94 -26.06
N ASN A 234 7.58 -9.08 -25.40
CA ASN A 234 7.95 -8.51 -24.12
C ASN A 234 7.94 -9.57 -23.01
N ASP A 235 8.85 -9.43 -22.05
CA ASP A 235 8.97 -10.36 -20.92
C ASP A 235 8.12 -9.96 -19.69
N VAL A 236 7.41 -8.82 -19.75
CA VAL A 236 6.69 -8.26 -18.60
C VAL A 236 5.23 -8.68 -18.57
N SER A 237 4.51 -8.58 -19.69
CA SER A 237 3.13 -9.05 -19.75
C SER A 237 3.08 -10.54 -20.05
N ILE A 238 2.54 -11.32 -19.10
CA ILE A 238 2.36 -12.75 -19.29
C ILE A 238 1.34 -13.05 -20.41
N LYS A 239 1.59 -14.13 -21.18
CA LYS A 239 0.69 -14.55 -22.25
C LYS A 239 -0.47 -15.36 -21.69
N GLY A 240 -1.67 -15.08 -22.17
CA GLY A 240 -2.88 -15.81 -21.78
C GLY A 240 -4.11 -14.92 -21.73
N THR A 241 -5.21 -15.53 -21.34
CA THR A 241 -6.48 -14.85 -21.07
C THR A 241 -6.73 -14.89 -19.58
N PHE A 242 -6.97 -13.74 -18.98
CA PHE A 242 -7.11 -13.57 -17.54
C PHE A 242 -8.35 -12.73 -17.22
N ASP A 243 -8.90 -12.92 -16.06
CA ASP A 243 -9.73 -11.90 -15.45
C ASP A 243 -8.82 -10.82 -14.84
N TYR A 244 -9.28 -9.59 -14.85
CA TYR A 244 -8.47 -8.44 -14.40
C TYR A 244 -9.15 -7.75 -13.23
N PHE A 245 -8.38 -7.51 -12.18
CA PHE A 245 -8.78 -6.75 -11.00
C PHE A 245 -7.94 -5.50 -10.89
N VAL A 246 -8.58 -4.36 -10.67
CA VAL A 246 -7.90 -3.10 -10.40
C VAL A 246 -8.29 -2.62 -9.02
N LEU A 247 -7.32 -2.42 -8.15
CA LEU A 247 -7.54 -1.94 -6.79
C LEU A 247 -8.10 -0.51 -6.75
N ASN A 248 -7.74 0.31 -7.76
CA ASN A 248 -7.99 1.74 -7.73
C ASN A 248 -7.36 2.44 -6.51
N GLY A 249 -6.34 1.81 -5.95
CA GLY A 249 -5.52 2.20 -4.81
C GLY A 249 -5.48 1.12 -3.72
N VAL A 250 -4.33 0.97 -3.08
CA VAL A 250 -4.01 -0.10 -2.11
C VAL A 250 -4.96 -0.21 -0.92
N GLY A 251 -5.71 0.86 -0.60
CA GLY A 251 -6.71 0.84 0.48
C GLY A 251 -7.86 -0.15 0.25
N GLU A 252 -8.08 -0.55 -1.01
CA GLU A 252 -9.17 -1.47 -1.39
C GLU A 252 -8.73 -2.95 -1.37
N VAL A 253 -7.48 -3.28 -1.02
CA VAL A 253 -6.98 -4.66 -1.00
C VAL A 253 -7.84 -5.60 -0.14
N LYS A 254 -8.36 -5.13 0.98
CA LYS A 254 -9.26 -5.91 1.84
C LYS A 254 -10.58 -6.26 1.16
N ARG A 255 -11.05 -5.38 0.27
CA ARG A 255 -12.27 -5.62 -0.53
C ARG A 255 -12.01 -6.58 -1.65
N LEU A 256 -10.80 -6.55 -2.25
CA LEU A 256 -10.41 -7.45 -3.32
C LEU A 256 -10.31 -8.91 -2.85
N ILE A 257 -9.73 -9.16 -1.67
CA ILE A 257 -9.42 -10.50 -1.18
C ILE A 257 -10.57 -11.51 -1.39
N PRO A 258 -11.85 -11.26 -1.01
CA PRO A 258 -12.92 -12.23 -1.21
C PRO A 258 -13.20 -12.61 -2.68
N PHE A 259 -12.89 -11.73 -3.62
CA PHE A 259 -13.09 -11.98 -5.05
C PHE A 259 -12.07 -12.95 -5.65
N LEU A 260 -10.94 -13.14 -4.97
CA LEU A 260 -9.84 -13.99 -5.45
C LEU A 260 -10.00 -15.47 -5.07
N ASN A 261 -11.03 -15.84 -4.30
CA ASN A 261 -11.21 -17.21 -3.79
C ASN A 261 -11.32 -18.28 -4.89
N GLU A 262 -11.82 -17.93 -6.06
CA GLU A 262 -12.06 -18.88 -7.16
C GLU A 262 -10.84 -19.05 -8.08
N TYR A 263 -9.77 -18.29 -7.85
CA TYR A 263 -8.59 -18.31 -8.70
C TYR A 263 -7.48 -19.18 -8.13
N THR A 264 -6.97 -20.07 -8.97
CA THR A 264 -5.85 -20.96 -8.64
C THR A 264 -4.50 -20.32 -8.91
N ARG A 265 -4.48 -19.21 -9.69
CA ARG A 265 -3.27 -18.43 -9.95
C ARG A 265 -3.61 -16.94 -10.00
N ILE A 266 -2.92 -16.17 -9.19
CA ILE A 266 -3.12 -14.73 -9.00
C ILE A 266 -1.81 -14.02 -9.30
N TYR A 267 -1.74 -13.24 -10.37
CA TYR A 267 -0.56 -12.48 -10.76
C TYR A 267 -0.69 -11.04 -10.28
N CYS A 268 0.19 -10.59 -9.41
CA CYS A 268 0.17 -9.24 -8.84
C CYS A 268 1.13 -8.31 -9.58
N TYR A 269 0.59 -7.30 -10.24
CA TYR A 269 1.29 -6.19 -10.89
C TYR A 269 1.04 -4.91 -10.11
N LEU A 270 1.54 -4.83 -8.88
CA LEU A 270 1.36 -3.68 -8.01
C LEU A 270 2.61 -2.80 -8.02
N ASP A 271 2.49 -1.57 -7.51
CA ASP A 271 3.58 -0.60 -7.50
C ASP A 271 4.79 -1.09 -6.69
N ASN A 272 5.99 -0.72 -7.11
CA ASN A 272 7.24 -1.07 -6.44
C ASN A 272 7.52 -0.27 -5.16
N ASP A 273 6.59 0.57 -4.74
CA ASP A 273 6.68 1.31 -3.49
C ASP A 273 6.31 0.43 -2.26
N ASN A 274 6.39 1.02 -1.06
CA ASN A 274 6.05 0.32 0.17
C ASN A 274 4.56 -0.03 0.29
N ALA A 275 3.68 0.72 -0.36
CA ALA A 275 2.24 0.51 -0.29
C ALA A 275 1.84 -0.68 -1.18
N GLY A 276 2.34 -0.73 -2.42
CA GLY A 276 2.15 -1.85 -3.35
C GLY A 276 2.72 -3.16 -2.79
N LYS A 277 3.96 -3.13 -2.26
CA LYS A 277 4.59 -4.31 -1.61
C LYS A 277 3.77 -4.84 -0.43
N ASN A 278 3.22 -3.95 0.41
CA ASN A 278 2.36 -4.36 1.52
C ASN A 278 1.01 -4.93 1.04
N ALA A 279 0.47 -4.42 -0.06
CA ALA A 279 -0.75 -4.95 -0.67
C ALA A 279 -0.50 -6.35 -1.24
N THR A 280 0.59 -6.57 -1.99
CA THR A 280 1.01 -7.90 -2.47
C THR A 280 1.19 -8.87 -1.30
N LYS A 281 1.88 -8.45 -0.24
CA LYS A 281 2.06 -9.27 0.96
C LYS A 281 0.73 -9.65 1.63
N SER A 282 -0.26 -8.75 1.62
CA SER A 282 -1.59 -9.04 2.17
C SER A 282 -2.31 -10.12 1.37
N ILE A 283 -2.19 -10.13 0.03
CA ILE A 283 -2.75 -11.16 -0.85
C ILE A 283 -2.00 -12.48 -0.65
N LEU A 284 -0.67 -12.45 -0.63
CA LEU A 284 0.20 -13.60 -0.35
C LEU A 284 -0.14 -14.28 0.99
N THR A 285 -0.44 -13.51 2.02
CA THR A 285 -0.79 -14.04 3.36
C THR A 285 -2.05 -14.90 3.32
N VAL A 286 -2.98 -14.62 2.40
CA VAL A 286 -4.26 -15.36 2.29
C VAL A 286 -4.15 -16.54 1.32
N TYR A 287 -3.47 -16.36 0.18
CA TYR A 287 -3.49 -17.30 -0.94
C TYR A 287 -2.18 -18.06 -1.17
N GLY A 288 -1.12 -17.73 -0.43
CA GLY A 288 0.16 -18.44 -0.44
C GLY A 288 0.73 -18.65 -1.84
N ASP A 289 1.03 -19.89 -2.18
CA ASP A 289 1.67 -20.30 -3.44
C ASP A 289 0.82 -20.07 -4.70
N ASN A 290 -0.46 -19.73 -4.56
CA ASN A 290 -1.30 -19.34 -5.69
C ASN A 290 -0.96 -17.94 -6.22
N VAL A 291 -0.23 -17.13 -5.43
CA VAL A 291 0.12 -15.74 -5.79
C VAL A 291 1.51 -15.68 -6.40
N VAL A 292 1.62 -14.97 -7.49
CA VAL A 292 2.90 -14.64 -8.14
C VAL A 292 3.05 -13.12 -8.13
N ASP A 293 4.11 -12.64 -7.49
CA ASP A 293 4.48 -11.22 -7.54
C ASP A 293 5.25 -10.95 -8.84
N GLU A 294 4.62 -10.26 -9.77
CA GLU A 294 5.21 -9.92 -11.07
C GLU A 294 5.86 -8.53 -11.09
N SER A 295 5.82 -7.79 -9.97
CA SER A 295 6.40 -6.45 -9.86
C SER A 295 7.91 -6.43 -10.09
N TYR A 296 8.60 -7.57 -9.87
CA TYR A 296 10.04 -7.72 -10.13
C TYR A 296 10.42 -7.51 -11.61
N ARG A 297 9.48 -7.71 -12.55
CA ARG A 297 9.72 -7.56 -13.98
C ARG A 297 9.94 -6.11 -14.41
N TYR A 298 9.42 -5.16 -13.61
CA TYR A 298 9.62 -3.72 -13.78
C TYR A 298 10.21 -3.05 -12.53
N ARG A 299 11.06 -3.77 -11.80
CA ARG A 299 11.63 -3.35 -10.50
C ARG A 299 12.39 -2.02 -10.53
N ASP A 300 12.90 -1.62 -11.70
CA ASP A 300 13.63 -0.36 -11.88
C ASP A 300 12.70 0.85 -12.08
N TYR A 301 11.38 0.61 -12.11
CA TYR A 301 10.31 1.60 -12.29
C TYR A 301 9.32 1.50 -11.14
N ASN A 302 8.66 2.62 -10.84
CA ASN A 302 7.68 2.63 -9.75
C ASN A 302 6.42 1.81 -10.07
N ASP A 303 5.90 1.97 -11.27
CA ASP A 303 4.70 1.29 -11.75
C ASP A 303 4.88 0.74 -13.18
N LEU A 304 3.90 -0.05 -13.63
CA LEU A 304 3.95 -0.68 -14.93
C LEU A 304 3.80 0.33 -16.09
N ASN A 305 3.10 1.43 -15.87
CA ASN A 305 2.98 2.47 -16.87
C ASN A 305 4.28 3.28 -17.04
N ASP A 306 5.03 3.53 -15.97
CA ASP A 306 6.35 4.18 -16.06
C ASP A 306 7.35 3.29 -16.82
N PHE A 307 7.28 1.96 -16.64
CA PHE A 307 8.05 1.00 -17.44
C PHE A 307 7.68 1.09 -18.93
N LEU A 308 6.38 1.03 -19.28
CA LEU A 308 5.91 1.14 -20.67
C LEU A 308 6.38 2.44 -21.32
N MET A 309 6.29 3.57 -20.61
CA MET A 309 6.75 4.87 -21.10
C MET A 309 8.25 4.91 -21.39
N ALA A 310 9.04 4.18 -20.62
CA ALA A 310 10.50 4.11 -20.83
C ALA A 310 10.86 3.28 -22.07
N MET A 311 10.07 2.26 -22.42
CA MET A 311 10.27 1.46 -23.63
C MET A 311 10.01 2.25 -24.92
N HIS A 312 9.24 3.34 -24.87
CA HIS A 312 8.92 4.19 -26.01
C HIS A 312 9.87 5.39 -26.18
N ARG A 313 10.89 5.52 -25.31
CA ARG A 313 11.95 6.55 -25.41
C ARG A 313 13.17 6.01 -26.14
#